data_6c5079e4b43587e5a0375a6a9c351b68
#
_entry.id   6c5079e4b43587e5a0375a6a9c351b68
#
_cell.length_a   1.000
_cell.length_b   1.000
_cell.length_c   1.000
_cell.angle_alpha   90.00
_cell.angle_beta   90.00
_cell.angle_gamma   90.00
#
_symmetry.space_group_name_H-M   'P 1'
#
loop_
_entity.id
_entity.type
_entity.pdbx_description
1 polymer ?
#
loop_
_entity_poly.entity_id
_entity_poly.type
_entity_poly.pdbx_seq_one_letter_code
_entity_poly.pdbx_strand_id
1 'polypeptide(L)'
;IGFILFGIGSIASAMAATSGQLISTRAFMGIGGALIMPATLSIITNVFPPEERSKAIGFWAGTAGLGGALGPLAGGFLVEHFYWGSVFLVNIPIVVIGLIAGVFLIPTSKDPSAHRLDPIGALLSIVGLALLLFAIIEAPHNGWTSSKTLGYGGVGIALLVAFGIWEAKSDHPMLDVTFFKKARFTAAAGAITLVFFSMFGSLFLLTQYFQFVLGYSPLQTGVRMIPFAMVMMVVAPLSSRVVQRLGSKITVACGLGLVTIGLLSMVGLQVDSPYSDIFWRLMLMSAGMGLTMAPATESVMGSLPIFKAGVGSAVNDTTRQVGGALGVAVIGSVLATTYGNQIGGFLSGLGLPLPQAAVESAQNSIGAIKNGLVPRLQEMGLSEQAAMVNAEAN
;
A
#
# COMPACT_ATOMS: atom_id res chain seq x y z
N ILE A 1 11.14 -5.04 -21.10
CA ILE A 1 12.12 -5.31 -20.02
C ILE A 1 11.39 -5.41 -18.68
N GLY A 2 10.59 -4.39 -18.24
CA GLY A 2 9.90 -4.38 -16.95
C GLY A 2 9.07 -5.64 -16.68
N PHE A 3 8.24 -6.06 -17.61
CA PHE A 3 7.44 -7.29 -17.50
C PHE A 3 8.29 -8.55 -17.33
N ILE A 4 9.43 -8.65 -18.02
CA ILE A 4 10.34 -9.80 -17.90
C ILE A 4 10.96 -9.84 -16.50
N LEU A 5 11.50 -8.72 -16.01
CA LEU A 5 12.06 -8.62 -14.67
C LEU A 5 11.02 -8.93 -13.59
N PHE A 6 9.81 -8.37 -13.74
CA PHE A 6 8.71 -8.61 -12.83
C PHE A 6 8.30 -10.09 -12.79
N GLY A 7 8.21 -10.74 -13.97
CA GLY A 7 7.88 -12.16 -14.08
C GLY A 7 8.94 -13.05 -13.44
N ILE A 8 10.23 -12.82 -13.72
CA ILE A 8 11.34 -13.55 -13.09
C ILE A 8 11.31 -13.38 -11.57
N GLY A 9 11.17 -12.14 -11.08
CA GLY A 9 11.06 -11.85 -9.65
C GLY A 9 9.84 -12.51 -9.00
N SER A 10 8.74 -12.63 -9.73
CA SER A 10 7.53 -13.29 -9.28
C SER A 10 7.71 -14.80 -9.11
N ILE A 11 8.34 -15.46 -10.08
CA ILE A 11 8.69 -16.89 -9.99
C ILE A 11 9.65 -17.12 -8.81
N ALA A 12 10.70 -16.31 -8.72
CA ALA A 12 11.68 -16.40 -7.61
C ALA A 12 11.02 -16.20 -6.24
N SER A 13 10.05 -15.27 -6.13
CA SER A 13 9.29 -15.06 -4.90
C SER A 13 8.42 -16.25 -4.52
N ALA A 14 7.83 -16.93 -5.51
CA ALA A 14 7.06 -18.15 -5.28
C ALA A 14 7.91 -19.31 -4.74
N MET A 15 9.20 -19.34 -5.05
CA MET A 15 10.15 -20.38 -4.65
C MET A 15 10.94 -20.01 -3.38
N ALA A 16 10.70 -18.85 -2.77
CA ALA A 16 11.45 -18.40 -1.60
C ALA A 16 11.21 -19.32 -0.39
N ALA A 17 12.26 -19.82 0.23
CA ALA A 17 12.21 -20.69 1.39
C ALA A 17 12.40 -19.93 2.72
N THR A 18 12.94 -18.70 2.66
CA THR A 18 13.20 -17.88 3.85
C THR A 18 12.67 -16.46 3.65
N SER A 19 12.37 -15.76 4.75
CA SER A 19 11.94 -14.35 4.72
C SER A 19 12.96 -13.45 4.01
N GLY A 20 14.27 -13.68 4.21
CA GLY A 20 15.33 -12.91 3.54
C GLY A 20 15.33 -13.11 2.02
N GLN A 21 15.14 -14.36 1.55
CA GLN A 21 14.98 -14.65 0.11
C GLN A 21 13.73 -13.94 -0.44
N LEU A 22 12.61 -14.01 0.27
CA LEU A 22 11.38 -13.35 -0.15
C LEU A 22 11.56 -11.83 -0.26
N ILE A 23 12.18 -11.20 0.73
CA ILE A 23 12.47 -9.75 0.70
C ILE A 23 13.33 -9.40 -0.53
N SER A 24 14.40 -10.17 -0.78
CA SER A 24 15.32 -9.92 -1.90
C SER A 24 14.64 -10.11 -3.26
N THR A 25 13.85 -11.17 -3.44
CA THR A 25 13.13 -11.43 -4.69
C THR A 25 12.02 -10.41 -4.93
N ARG A 26 11.33 -9.95 -3.89
CA ARG A 26 10.35 -8.85 -3.98
C ARG A 26 11.00 -7.52 -4.30
N ALA A 27 12.18 -7.22 -3.76
CA ALA A 27 12.95 -6.04 -4.14
C ALA A 27 13.32 -6.08 -5.63
N PHE A 28 13.77 -7.23 -6.13
CA PHE A 28 14.02 -7.43 -7.56
C PHE A 28 12.74 -7.27 -8.42
N MET A 29 11.62 -7.84 -7.96
CA MET A 29 10.32 -7.67 -8.63
C MET A 29 9.90 -6.20 -8.65
N GLY A 30 10.23 -5.43 -7.60
CA GLY A 30 10.00 -3.99 -7.52
C GLY A 30 10.69 -3.19 -8.61
N ILE A 31 11.90 -3.59 -9.03
CA ILE A 31 12.61 -2.98 -10.18
C ILE A 31 11.77 -3.13 -11.46
N GLY A 32 11.21 -4.34 -11.69
CA GLY A 32 10.30 -4.58 -12.80
C GLY A 32 9.05 -3.70 -12.74
N GLY A 33 8.43 -3.59 -11.55
CA GLY A 33 7.26 -2.74 -11.30
C GLY A 33 7.54 -1.26 -11.55
N ALA A 34 8.72 -0.77 -11.14
CA ALA A 34 9.15 0.61 -11.35
C ALA A 34 9.31 0.98 -12.84
N LEU A 35 9.61 -0.01 -13.69
CA LEU A 35 9.67 0.19 -15.14
C LEU A 35 8.29 0.10 -15.82
N ILE A 36 7.34 -0.66 -15.25
CA ILE A 36 6.01 -0.86 -15.84
C ILE A 36 5.08 0.32 -15.49
N MET A 37 4.97 0.65 -14.22
CA MET A 37 3.94 1.57 -13.72
C MET A 37 4.00 2.96 -14.37
N PRO A 38 5.14 3.68 -14.41
CA PRO A 38 5.19 4.98 -15.05
C PRO A 38 4.92 4.94 -16.55
N ALA A 39 5.28 3.84 -17.21
CA ALA A 39 5.04 3.68 -18.65
C ALA A 39 3.53 3.66 -18.98
N THR A 40 2.69 3.05 -18.14
CA THR A 40 1.25 2.93 -18.41
C THR A 40 0.56 4.28 -18.54
N LEU A 41 0.79 5.18 -17.59
CA LEU A 41 0.17 6.49 -17.60
C LEU A 41 0.81 7.43 -18.64
N SER A 42 2.11 7.28 -18.88
CA SER A 42 2.81 7.99 -19.95
C SER A 42 2.26 7.63 -21.33
N ILE A 43 1.97 6.36 -21.59
CA ILE A 43 1.33 5.91 -22.85
C ILE A 43 -0.05 6.54 -22.99
N ILE A 44 -0.88 6.51 -21.96
CA ILE A 44 -2.23 7.13 -21.99
C ILE A 44 -2.14 8.61 -22.35
N THR A 45 -1.24 9.35 -21.72
CA THR A 45 -1.12 10.80 -21.95
C THR A 45 -0.56 11.15 -23.32
N ASN A 46 0.19 10.23 -23.95
CA ASN A 46 0.71 10.43 -25.31
C ASN A 46 -0.27 10.01 -26.41
N VAL A 47 -1.08 8.97 -26.16
CA VAL A 47 -2.00 8.41 -27.18
C VAL A 47 -3.32 9.18 -27.22
N PHE A 48 -3.86 9.57 -26.06
CA PHE A 48 -5.17 10.24 -26.00
C PHE A 48 -5.05 11.76 -26.11
N PRO A 49 -5.94 12.42 -26.89
CA PRO A 49 -6.01 13.88 -26.95
C PRO A 49 -6.43 14.47 -25.58
N PRO A 50 -6.12 15.76 -25.30
CA PRO A 50 -6.38 16.39 -24.00
C PRO A 50 -7.81 16.24 -23.50
N GLU A 51 -8.80 16.27 -24.41
CA GLU A 51 -10.23 16.21 -24.12
C GLU A 51 -10.67 14.83 -23.61
N GLU A 52 -9.97 13.76 -23.99
CA GLU A 52 -10.29 12.38 -23.65
C GLU A 52 -9.41 11.84 -22.51
N ARG A 53 -8.32 12.51 -22.14
CA ARG A 53 -7.37 12.06 -21.12
C ARG A 53 -8.02 11.80 -19.77
N SER A 54 -8.89 12.71 -19.33
CA SER A 54 -9.61 12.58 -18.06
C SER A 54 -10.41 11.28 -18.00
N LYS A 55 -11.10 10.93 -19.10
CA LYS A 55 -11.85 9.69 -19.23
C LYS A 55 -10.92 8.47 -19.24
N ALA A 56 -9.84 8.50 -20.01
CA ALA A 56 -8.87 7.42 -20.10
C ALA A 56 -8.16 7.16 -18.75
N ILE A 57 -7.76 8.22 -18.03
CA ILE A 57 -7.20 8.14 -16.68
C ILE A 57 -8.25 7.60 -15.69
N GLY A 58 -9.52 7.97 -15.85
CA GLY A 58 -10.62 7.43 -15.05
C GLY A 58 -10.78 5.92 -15.22
N PHE A 59 -10.74 5.41 -16.45
CA PHE A 59 -10.74 3.96 -16.72
C PHE A 59 -9.50 3.27 -16.16
N TRP A 60 -8.32 3.84 -16.34
CA TRP A 60 -7.09 3.30 -15.78
C TRP A 60 -7.15 3.23 -14.24
N ALA A 61 -7.65 4.28 -13.57
CA ALA A 61 -7.86 4.26 -12.14
C ALA A 61 -8.92 3.22 -11.71
N GLY A 62 -9.96 3.02 -12.53
CA GLY A 62 -10.96 1.96 -12.34
C GLY A 62 -10.39 0.56 -12.43
N THR A 63 -9.45 0.31 -13.37
CA THR A 63 -8.76 -1.00 -13.47
C THR A 63 -7.86 -1.28 -12.27
N ALA A 64 -7.28 -0.24 -11.65
CA ALA A 64 -6.58 -0.39 -10.38
C ALA A 64 -7.53 -0.85 -9.26
N GLY A 65 -8.79 -0.38 -9.26
CA GLY A 65 -9.85 -0.86 -8.38
C GLY A 65 -10.16 -2.35 -8.59
N LEU A 66 -10.25 -2.81 -9.85
CA LEU A 66 -10.39 -4.24 -10.17
C LEU A 66 -9.24 -5.07 -9.62
N GLY A 67 -8.00 -4.60 -9.80
CA GLY A 67 -6.81 -5.26 -9.21
C GLY A 67 -6.90 -5.36 -7.69
N GLY A 68 -7.40 -4.31 -7.04
CA GLY A 68 -7.67 -4.27 -5.60
C GLY A 68 -8.73 -5.27 -5.13
N ALA A 69 -9.72 -5.63 -5.98
CA ALA A 69 -10.71 -6.67 -5.69
C ALA A 69 -10.20 -8.06 -5.97
N LEU A 70 -9.65 -8.23 -7.18
CA LEU A 70 -9.20 -9.55 -7.64
C LEU A 70 -7.98 -10.03 -6.87
N GLY A 71 -7.14 -9.10 -6.36
CA GLY A 71 -5.97 -9.43 -5.55
C GLY A 71 -6.30 -10.25 -4.30
N PRO A 72 -7.07 -9.71 -3.35
CA PRO A 72 -7.48 -10.45 -2.16
C PRO A 72 -8.29 -11.70 -2.46
N LEU A 73 -9.15 -11.67 -3.50
CA LEU A 73 -9.98 -12.81 -3.89
C LEU A 73 -9.11 -13.95 -4.45
N ALA A 74 -8.31 -13.65 -5.47
CA ALA A 74 -7.41 -14.64 -6.06
C ALA A 74 -6.33 -15.10 -5.07
N GLY A 75 -5.75 -14.16 -4.31
CA GLY A 75 -4.78 -14.46 -3.26
C GLY A 75 -5.38 -15.36 -2.18
N GLY A 76 -6.59 -15.05 -1.70
CA GLY A 76 -7.32 -15.85 -0.71
C GLY A 76 -7.59 -17.26 -1.21
N PHE A 77 -8.10 -17.39 -2.45
CA PHE A 77 -8.33 -18.70 -3.08
C PHE A 77 -7.04 -19.52 -3.23
N LEU A 78 -5.96 -18.87 -3.67
CA LEU A 78 -4.68 -19.55 -3.89
C LEU A 78 -4.03 -20.01 -2.59
N VAL A 79 -4.07 -19.19 -1.53
CA VAL A 79 -3.52 -19.55 -0.21
C VAL A 79 -4.34 -20.66 0.45
N GLU A 80 -5.66 -20.68 0.26
CA GLU A 80 -6.54 -21.67 0.87
C GLU A 80 -6.45 -23.05 0.20
N HIS A 81 -6.21 -23.10 -1.13
CA HIS A 81 -6.22 -24.36 -1.89
C HIS A 81 -4.84 -24.83 -2.35
N PHE A 82 -3.83 -23.97 -2.30
CA PHE A 82 -2.46 -24.26 -2.72
C PHE A 82 -1.46 -23.78 -1.66
N TYR A 83 -0.17 -23.79 -1.98
CA TYR A 83 0.85 -23.25 -1.08
C TYR A 83 0.92 -21.71 -1.19
N TRP A 84 1.42 -21.05 -0.14
CA TRP A 84 1.45 -19.60 -0.03
C TRP A 84 2.14 -18.86 -1.21
N GLY A 85 3.19 -19.47 -1.77
CA GLY A 85 3.91 -18.88 -2.90
C GLY A 85 3.12 -18.83 -4.21
N SER A 86 2.03 -19.59 -4.33
CA SER A 86 1.15 -19.58 -5.51
C SER A 86 0.57 -18.21 -5.81
N VAL A 87 0.44 -17.34 -4.82
CA VAL A 87 -0.01 -15.94 -5.00
C VAL A 87 0.89 -15.12 -5.93
N PHE A 88 2.17 -15.49 -6.03
CA PHE A 88 3.09 -14.84 -6.95
C PHE A 88 2.95 -15.39 -8.37
N LEU A 89 2.58 -16.67 -8.53
CA LEU A 89 2.46 -17.30 -9.84
C LEU A 89 1.28 -16.76 -10.65
N VAL A 90 0.27 -16.19 -10.02
CA VAL A 90 -0.86 -15.51 -10.71
C VAL A 90 -0.39 -14.36 -11.61
N ASN A 91 0.76 -13.78 -11.31
CA ASN A 91 1.33 -12.71 -12.14
C ASN A 91 1.85 -13.21 -13.49
N ILE A 92 2.21 -14.49 -13.60
CA ILE A 92 2.86 -15.03 -14.82
C ILE A 92 1.94 -14.97 -16.04
N PRO A 93 0.69 -15.48 -16.00
CA PRO A 93 -0.21 -15.31 -17.14
C PRO A 93 -0.46 -13.83 -17.47
N ILE A 94 -0.54 -12.94 -16.47
CA ILE A 94 -0.71 -11.50 -16.69
C ILE A 94 0.50 -10.92 -17.41
N VAL A 95 1.72 -11.28 -16.97
CA VAL A 95 2.98 -10.86 -17.61
C VAL A 95 3.06 -11.34 -19.07
N VAL A 96 2.70 -12.60 -19.32
CA VAL A 96 2.72 -13.16 -20.69
C VAL A 96 1.72 -12.43 -21.59
N ILE A 97 0.49 -12.23 -21.13
CA ILE A 97 -0.52 -11.46 -21.89
C ILE A 97 -0.03 -10.02 -22.11
N GLY A 98 0.52 -9.38 -21.07
CA GLY A 98 1.05 -8.02 -21.14
C GLY A 98 2.22 -7.87 -22.09
N LEU A 99 3.12 -8.88 -22.17
CA LEU A 99 4.23 -8.89 -23.14
C LEU A 99 3.71 -9.04 -24.58
N ILE A 100 2.79 -9.97 -24.80
CA ILE A 100 2.20 -10.20 -26.14
C ILE A 100 1.46 -8.94 -26.58
N ALA A 101 0.55 -8.42 -25.75
CA ALA A 101 -0.21 -7.21 -26.05
C ALA A 101 0.72 -6.01 -26.25
N GLY A 102 1.76 -5.87 -25.41
CA GLY A 102 2.71 -4.76 -25.49
C GLY A 102 3.48 -4.72 -26.82
N VAL A 103 3.88 -5.87 -27.35
CA VAL A 103 4.60 -5.94 -28.63
C VAL A 103 3.70 -5.54 -29.81
N PHE A 104 2.43 -5.91 -29.78
CA PHE A 104 1.52 -5.67 -30.92
C PHE A 104 0.75 -4.35 -30.84
N LEU A 105 0.46 -3.85 -29.62
CA LEU A 105 -0.45 -2.71 -29.44
C LEU A 105 0.24 -1.41 -29.08
N ILE A 106 1.46 -1.44 -28.49
CA ILE A 106 2.12 -0.22 -28.03
C ILE A 106 3.01 0.35 -29.14
N PRO A 107 2.75 1.59 -29.60
CA PRO A 107 3.60 2.23 -30.59
C PRO A 107 5.00 2.50 -30.01
N THR A 108 6.02 2.31 -30.81
CA THR A 108 7.39 2.62 -30.43
C THR A 108 7.55 4.13 -30.34
N SER A 109 7.81 4.66 -29.15
CA SER A 109 8.14 6.06 -28.94
C SER A 109 9.51 6.18 -28.26
N LYS A 110 10.32 7.14 -28.72
CA LYS A 110 11.59 7.50 -28.10
C LYS A 110 11.59 9.01 -27.89
N ASP A 111 12.02 9.43 -26.72
CA ASP A 111 12.35 10.83 -26.49
C ASP A 111 13.73 11.12 -27.10
N PRO A 112 13.83 12.00 -28.11
CA PRO A 112 15.12 12.38 -28.70
C PRO A 112 16.03 13.09 -27.71
N SER A 113 15.46 13.71 -26.68
CA SER A 113 16.15 14.46 -25.63
C SER A 113 16.37 13.64 -24.34
N ALA A 114 16.45 12.30 -24.47
CA ALA A 114 16.62 11.40 -23.30
C ALA A 114 17.73 11.89 -22.38
N HIS A 115 17.33 12.36 -21.20
CA HIS A 115 18.23 12.86 -20.18
C HIS A 115 19.05 11.71 -19.59
N ARG A 116 20.27 12.01 -19.14
CA ARG A 116 21.09 11.02 -18.45
C ARG A 116 20.39 10.58 -17.16
N LEU A 117 20.53 9.28 -16.82
CA LEU A 117 20.05 8.77 -15.55
C LEU A 117 20.80 9.48 -14.41
N ASP A 118 20.09 9.77 -13.32
CA ASP A 118 20.67 10.29 -12.09
C ASP A 118 20.83 9.16 -11.05
N PRO A 119 21.96 8.43 -11.05
CA PRO A 119 22.17 7.33 -10.11
C PRO A 119 22.35 7.82 -8.67
N ILE A 120 22.81 9.05 -8.47
CA ILE A 120 23.02 9.62 -7.13
C ILE A 120 21.67 9.96 -6.51
N GLY A 121 20.80 10.66 -7.23
CA GLY A 121 19.43 10.95 -6.77
C GLY A 121 18.65 9.65 -6.52
N ALA A 122 18.76 8.67 -7.41
CA ALA A 122 18.12 7.37 -7.22
C ALA A 122 18.63 6.67 -5.94
N LEU A 123 19.95 6.63 -5.70
CA LEU A 123 20.52 6.00 -4.50
C LEU A 123 20.08 6.71 -3.21
N LEU A 124 20.14 8.04 -3.19
CA LEU A 124 19.72 8.84 -2.04
C LEU A 124 18.24 8.61 -1.69
N SER A 125 17.36 8.60 -2.70
CA SER A 125 15.93 8.38 -2.48
C SER A 125 15.63 6.94 -2.03
N ILE A 126 16.23 5.92 -2.67
CA ILE A 126 16.01 4.51 -2.32
C ILE A 126 16.49 4.23 -0.90
N VAL A 127 17.74 4.58 -0.58
CA VAL A 127 18.32 4.29 0.74
C VAL A 127 17.63 5.14 1.82
N GLY A 128 17.32 6.40 1.53
CA GLY A 128 16.62 7.28 2.46
C GLY A 128 15.24 6.77 2.81
N LEU A 129 14.42 6.39 1.82
CA LEU A 129 13.09 5.80 2.06
C LEU A 129 13.18 4.44 2.75
N ALA A 130 14.10 3.57 2.33
CA ALA A 130 14.28 2.26 2.94
C ALA A 130 14.63 2.37 4.43
N LEU A 131 15.57 3.24 4.80
CA LEU A 131 15.95 3.45 6.20
C LEU A 131 14.84 4.08 7.04
N LEU A 132 14.10 5.03 6.47
CA LEU A 132 12.96 5.65 7.15
C LEU A 132 11.87 4.61 7.43
N LEU A 133 11.49 3.83 6.43
CA LEU A 133 10.47 2.78 6.58
C LEU A 133 10.96 1.69 7.55
N PHE A 134 12.22 1.27 7.45
CA PHE A 134 12.80 0.30 8.37
C PHE A 134 12.77 0.79 9.82
N ALA A 135 13.13 2.07 10.07
CA ALA A 135 13.05 2.66 11.39
C ALA A 135 11.62 2.63 11.95
N ILE A 136 10.61 2.94 11.14
CA ILE A 136 9.20 2.93 11.56
C ILE A 136 8.72 1.50 11.85
N ILE A 137 9.05 0.54 10.99
CA ILE A 137 8.62 -0.86 11.12
C ILE A 137 9.24 -1.53 12.35
N GLU A 138 10.52 -1.25 12.63
CA GLU A 138 11.24 -1.82 13.76
C GLU A 138 11.04 -1.05 15.09
N ALA A 139 10.41 0.12 15.05
CA ALA A 139 10.19 0.94 16.24
C ALA A 139 9.41 0.22 17.37
N PRO A 140 8.38 -0.61 17.12
CA PRO A 140 7.70 -1.37 18.17
C PRO A 140 8.64 -2.33 18.91
N HIS A 141 9.58 -2.95 18.20
CA HIS A 141 10.54 -3.92 18.75
C HIS A 141 11.70 -3.25 19.49
N ASN A 142 12.28 -2.22 18.86
CA ASN A 142 13.48 -1.57 19.39
C ASN A 142 13.15 -0.44 20.39
N GLY A 143 11.90 0.01 20.45
CA GLY A 143 11.46 1.22 21.13
C GLY A 143 11.53 2.45 20.23
N TRP A 144 10.48 3.29 20.26
CA TRP A 144 10.36 4.50 19.43
C TRP A 144 11.47 5.53 19.68
N THR A 145 11.97 5.60 20.92
CA THR A 145 13.02 6.54 21.35
C THR A 145 14.41 5.90 21.41
N SER A 146 14.57 4.67 20.98
CA SER A 146 15.86 3.99 21.02
C SER A 146 16.86 4.64 20.06
N SER A 147 18.15 4.55 20.39
CA SER A 147 19.23 5.06 19.55
C SER A 147 19.25 4.40 18.16
N LYS A 148 18.81 3.14 18.04
CA LYS A 148 18.70 2.43 16.76
C LYS A 148 17.60 3.04 15.89
N THR A 149 16.38 3.18 16.43
CA THR A 149 15.24 3.75 15.69
C THR A 149 15.51 5.19 15.28
N LEU A 150 16.00 6.02 16.22
CA LEU A 150 16.35 7.42 15.94
C LEU A 150 17.52 7.52 14.97
N GLY A 151 18.50 6.62 15.04
CA GLY A 151 19.64 6.57 14.14
C GLY A 151 19.22 6.24 12.70
N TYR A 152 18.50 5.15 12.48
CA TYR A 152 18.00 4.79 11.15
C TYR A 152 17.04 5.84 10.58
N GLY A 153 16.10 6.32 11.40
CA GLY A 153 15.15 7.35 10.99
C GLY A 153 15.84 8.68 10.66
N GLY A 154 16.79 9.11 11.52
CA GLY A 154 17.55 10.35 11.31
C GLY A 154 18.42 10.29 10.06
N VAL A 155 19.14 9.18 9.82
CA VAL A 155 19.91 8.97 8.59
C VAL A 155 18.98 8.92 7.38
N GLY A 156 17.84 8.22 7.46
CA GLY A 156 16.86 8.18 6.40
C GLY A 156 16.35 9.57 6.01
N ILE A 157 15.95 10.38 6.99
CA ILE A 157 15.53 11.77 6.77
C ILE A 157 16.67 12.62 6.19
N ALA A 158 17.89 12.51 6.71
CA ALA A 158 19.05 13.24 6.21
C ALA A 158 19.33 12.93 4.74
N LEU A 159 19.23 11.65 4.34
CA LEU A 159 19.39 11.24 2.94
C LEU A 159 18.27 11.77 2.04
N LEU A 160 17.02 11.81 2.51
CA LEU A 160 15.90 12.39 1.76
C LEU A 160 16.04 13.90 1.63
N VAL A 161 16.53 14.59 2.64
CA VAL A 161 16.86 16.02 2.55
C VAL A 161 18.02 16.24 1.57
N ALA A 162 19.06 15.42 1.64
CA ALA A 162 20.18 15.45 0.71
C ALA A 162 19.72 15.18 -0.74
N PHE A 163 18.79 14.24 -0.94
CA PHE A 163 18.12 14.01 -2.23
C PHE A 163 17.43 15.28 -2.74
N GLY A 164 16.61 15.95 -1.92
CA GLY A 164 15.93 17.18 -2.32
C GLY A 164 16.91 18.30 -2.68
N ILE A 165 18.03 18.44 -1.94
CA ILE A 165 19.09 19.42 -2.24
C ILE A 165 19.82 19.06 -3.53
N TRP A 166 20.12 17.76 -3.73
CA TRP A 166 20.75 17.25 -4.93
C TRP A 166 19.93 17.55 -6.18
N GLU A 167 18.65 17.17 -6.17
CA GLU A 167 17.70 17.42 -7.26
C GLU A 167 17.53 18.92 -7.57
N ALA A 168 17.58 19.76 -6.54
CA ALA A 168 17.49 21.23 -6.72
C ALA A 168 18.72 21.83 -7.39
N LYS A 169 19.89 21.17 -7.32
CA LYS A 169 21.18 21.65 -7.83
C LYS A 169 21.67 20.90 -9.06
N SER A 170 21.08 19.75 -9.37
CA SER A 170 21.47 18.92 -10.51
C SER A 170 21.10 19.58 -11.83
N ASP A 171 22.00 19.53 -12.82
CA ASP A 171 21.73 20.01 -14.20
C ASP A 171 20.74 19.09 -14.93
N HIS A 172 20.64 17.82 -14.51
CA HIS A 172 19.74 16.80 -15.07
C HIS A 172 18.98 16.09 -13.95
N PRO A 173 18.08 16.79 -13.23
CA PRO A 173 17.37 16.21 -12.12
C PRO A 173 16.41 15.12 -12.59
N MET A 174 16.38 13.99 -11.84
CA MET A 174 15.37 12.94 -12.04
C MET A 174 13.98 13.48 -11.68
N LEU A 175 13.91 14.29 -10.63
CA LEU A 175 12.72 14.93 -10.13
C LEU A 175 12.93 16.45 -10.04
N ASP A 176 12.37 17.19 -10.97
CA ASP A 176 12.42 18.66 -10.93
C ASP A 176 11.58 19.17 -9.75
N VAL A 177 12.25 19.45 -8.63
CA VAL A 177 11.61 19.92 -7.39
C VAL A 177 10.86 21.24 -7.54
N THR A 178 11.08 21.98 -8.64
CA THR A 178 10.35 23.22 -8.91
C THR A 178 8.87 22.99 -9.19
N PHE A 179 8.48 21.77 -9.60
CA PHE A 179 7.07 21.41 -9.77
C PHE A 179 6.29 21.47 -8.47
N PHE A 180 6.94 21.18 -7.34
CA PHE A 180 6.32 21.30 -6.03
C PHE A 180 6.04 22.75 -5.59
N LYS A 181 6.61 23.75 -6.28
CA LYS A 181 6.21 25.16 -6.07
C LYS A 181 4.83 25.47 -6.66
N LYS A 182 4.33 24.63 -7.60
CA LYS A 182 2.98 24.76 -8.14
C LYS A 182 1.98 24.16 -7.17
N ALA A 183 1.16 24.99 -6.52
CA ALA A 183 0.19 24.55 -5.51
C ALA A 183 -0.74 23.42 -6.01
N ARG A 184 -1.18 23.47 -7.28
CA ARG A 184 -2.02 22.42 -7.88
C ARG A 184 -1.32 21.06 -7.93
N PHE A 185 -0.03 21.03 -8.28
CA PHE A 185 0.79 19.82 -8.34
C PHE A 185 0.98 19.23 -6.94
N THR A 186 1.44 20.05 -6.00
CA THR A 186 1.73 19.62 -4.62
C THR A 186 0.50 19.15 -3.89
N ALA A 187 -0.62 19.88 -4.00
CA ALA A 187 -1.88 19.47 -3.39
C ALA A 187 -2.40 18.15 -3.96
N ALA A 188 -2.29 17.96 -5.28
CA ALA A 188 -2.71 16.72 -5.92
C ALA A 188 -1.82 15.52 -5.54
N ALA A 189 -0.49 15.71 -5.55
CA ALA A 189 0.47 14.67 -5.09
C ALA A 189 0.23 14.31 -3.61
N GLY A 190 0.04 15.32 -2.75
CA GLY A 190 -0.29 15.12 -1.33
C GLY A 190 -1.62 14.38 -1.13
N ALA A 191 -2.65 14.72 -1.90
CA ALA A 191 -3.93 14.03 -1.85
C ALA A 191 -3.80 12.54 -2.23
N ILE A 192 -3.02 12.23 -3.29
CA ILE A 192 -2.73 10.86 -3.69
C ILE A 192 -2.00 10.11 -2.58
N THR A 193 -0.94 10.70 -2.00
CA THR A 193 -0.18 10.11 -0.90
C THR A 193 -1.10 9.78 0.28
N LEU A 194 -1.96 10.70 0.71
CA LEU A 194 -2.89 10.51 1.83
C LEU A 194 -3.95 9.45 1.55
N VAL A 195 -4.50 9.40 0.33
CA VAL A 195 -5.46 8.35 -0.07
C VAL A 195 -4.80 6.97 -0.03
N PHE A 196 -3.60 6.84 -0.57
CA PHE A 196 -2.89 5.55 -0.56
C PHE A 196 -2.40 5.16 0.83
N PHE A 197 -1.97 6.12 1.65
CA PHE A 197 -1.69 5.91 3.07
C PHE A 197 -2.92 5.33 3.78
N SER A 198 -4.06 5.98 3.64
CA SER A 198 -5.32 5.56 4.25
C SER A 198 -5.78 4.19 3.74
N MET A 199 -5.70 3.96 2.42
CA MET A 199 -6.12 2.73 1.77
C MET A 199 -5.30 1.53 2.28
N PHE A 200 -3.98 1.58 2.11
CA PHE A 200 -3.13 0.43 2.46
C PHE A 200 -3.08 0.19 3.97
N GLY A 201 -3.04 1.26 4.77
CA GLY A 201 -3.11 1.13 6.23
C GLY A 201 -4.43 0.54 6.70
N SER A 202 -5.57 0.99 6.14
CA SER A 202 -6.88 0.43 6.49
C SER A 202 -7.07 -1.00 6.00
N LEU A 203 -6.62 -1.33 4.78
CA LEU A 203 -6.68 -2.70 4.27
C LEU A 203 -5.84 -3.65 5.12
N PHE A 204 -4.68 -3.20 5.59
CA PHE A 204 -3.85 -3.98 6.52
C PHE A 204 -4.61 -4.28 7.82
N LEU A 205 -5.19 -3.27 8.48
CA LEU A 205 -5.98 -3.45 9.70
C LEU A 205 -7.21 -4.32 9.48
N LEU A 206 -7.96 -4.08 8.41
CA LEU A 206 -9.17 -4.83 8.10
C LEU A 206 -8.88 -6.30 7.80
N THR A 207 -7.75 -6.60 7.16
CA THR A 207 -7.33 -7.99 6.95
C THR A 207 -7.06 -8.69 8.27
N GLN A 208 -6.37 -8.01 9.20
CA GLN A 208 -6.15 -8.54 10.55
C GLN A 208 -7.47 -8.74 11.30
N TYR A 209 -8.35 -7.75 11.27
CA TYR A 209 -9.66 -7.80 11.91
C TYR A 209 -10.52 -8.94 11.36
N PHE A 210 -10.62 -9.09 10.03
CA PHE A 210 -11.41 -10.14 9.42
C PHE A 210 -10.89 -11.55 9.71
N GLN A 211 -9.57 -11.75 9.70
CA GLN A 211 -8.97 -13.07 9.85
C GLN A 211 -8.75 -13.46 11.31
N PHE A 212 -8.28 -12.54 12.16
CA PHE A 212 -7.94 -12.88 13.54
C PHE A 212 -9.07 -12.60 14.53
N VAL A 213 -9.86 -11.54 14.33
CA VAL A 213 -10.96 -11.19 15.24
C VAL A 213 -12.24 -11.91 14.82
N LEU A 214 -12.67 -11.75 13.56
CA LEU A 214 -13.91 -12.38 13.07
C LEU A 214 -13.74 -13.83 12.61
N GLY A 215 -12.50 -14.35 12.53
CA GLY A 215 -12.21 -15.74 12.18
C GLY A 215 -12.51 -16.11 10.72
N TYR A 216 -12.58 -15.13 9.82
CA TYR A 216 -12.85 -15.41 8.41
C TYR A 216 -11.64 -16.06 7.73
N SER A 217 -11.89 -17.00 6.82
CA SER A 217 -10.82 -17.54 5.97
C SER A 217 -10.26 -16.47 5.02
N PRO A 218 -9.05 -16.69 4.46
CA PRO A 218 -8.49 -15.76 3.46
C PRO A 218 -9.41 -15.51 2.28
N LEU A 219 -10.09 -16.55 1.78
CA LEU A 219 -11.07 -16.42 0.69
C LEU A 219 -12.30 -15.63 1.12
N GLN A 220 -12.85 -15.91 2.30
CA GLN A 220 -13.98 -15.16 2.85
C GLN A 220 -13.66 -13.68 3.02
N THR A 221 -12.44 -13.37 3.47
CA THR A 221 -11.93 -11.99 3.56
C THR A 221 -11.90 -11.34 2.18
N GLY A 222 -11.33 -12.03 1.17
CA GLY A 222 -11.26 -11.55 -0.20
C GLY A 222 -12.64 -11.24 -0.80
N VAL A 223 -13.63 -12.14 -0.63
CA VAL A 223 -15.00 -11.94 -1.08
C VAL A 223 -15.63 -10.69 -0.45
N ARG A 224 -15.39 -10.46 0.84
CA ARG A 224 -15.92 -9.30 1.57
C ARG A 224 -15.28 -7.97 1.18
N MET A 225 -14.15 -7.99 0.49
CA MET A 225 -13.50 -6.81 -0.08
C MET A 225 -14.02 -6.45 -1.49
N ILE A 226 -14.75 -7.34 -2.17
CA ILE A 226 -15.29 -7.08 -3.52
C ILE A 226 -16.12 -5.79 -3.58
N PRO A 227 -17.04 -5.50 -2.65
CA PRO A 227 -17.85 -4.28 -2.73
C PRO A 227 -17.03 -2.99 -2.72
N PHE A 228 -15.93 -2.95 -1.95
CA PHE A 228 -14.99 -1.83 -1.95
C PHE A 228 -14.45 -1.55 -3.35
N ALA A 229 -13.99 -2.57 -4.04
CA ALA A 229 -13.42 -2.41 -5.36
C ALA A 229 -14.49 -2.12 -6.44
N MET A 230 -15.68 -2.70 -6.32
CA MET A 230 -16.79 -2.38 -7.23
C MET A 230 -17.19 -0.92 -7.16
N VAL A 231 -17.28 -0.35 -5.95
CA VAL A 231 -17.56 1.08 -5.79
C VAL A 231 -16.45 1.93 -6.41
N MET A 232 -15.19 1.58 -6.17
CA MET A 232 -14.05 2.30 -6.75
C MET A 232 -14.08 2.25 -8.28
N MET A 233 -14.35 1.08 -8.86
CA MET A 233 -14.43 0.87 -10.31
C MET A 233 -15.53 1.72 -10.96
N VAL A 234 -16.63 1.96 -10.27
CA VAL A 234 -17.74 2.79 -10.77
C VAL A 234 -17.48 4.27 -10.51
N VAL A 235 -17.04 4.62 -9.30
CA VAL A 235 -16.91 6.03 -8.89
C VAL A 235 -15.70 6.71 -9.55
N ALA A 236 -14.58 6.01 -9.77
CA ALA A 236 -13.39 6.61 -10.37
C ALA A 236 -13.63 7.15 -11.79
N PRO A 237 -14.26 6.42 -12.73
CA PRO A 237 -14.65 7.00 -14.02
C PRO A 237 -15.71 8.10 -13.92
N LEU A 238 -16.67 7.96 -13.01
CA LEU A 238 -17.73 8.97 -12.80
C LEU A 238 -17.18 10.27 -12.23
N SER A 239 -16.04 10.24 -11.52
CA SER A 239 -15.40 11.43 -10.97
C SER A 239 -15.11 12.49 -12.03
N SER A 240 -14.84 12.09 -13.29
CA SER A 240 -14.64 13.01 -14.41
C SER A 240 -15.85 13.91 -14.68
N ARG A 241 -17.08 13.35 -14.55
CA ARG A 241 -18.33 14.12 -14.68
C ARG A 241 -18.52 15.10 -13.52
N VAL A 242 -18.12 14.70 -12.32
CA VAL A 242 -18.15 15.58 -11.14
C VAL A 242 -17.16 16.73 -11.30
N VAL A 243 -15.95 16.44 -11.80
CA VAL A 243 -14.94 17.45 -12.10
C VAL A 243 -15.42 18.47 -13.13
N GLN A 244 -16.13 18.04 -14.17
CA GLN A 244 -16.70 18.96 -15.18
C GLN A 244 -17.70 19.96 -14.59
N ARG A 245 -18.40 19.60 -13.51
CA ARG A 245 -19.40 20.47 -12.85
C ARG A 245 -18.82 21.29 -11.71
N LEU A 246 -18.00 20.69 -10.87
CA LEU A 246 -17.50 21.27 -9.62
C LEU A 246 -16.02 21.65 -9.65
N GLY A 247 -15.29 21.24 -10.67
CA GLY A 247 -13.85 21.38 -10.76
C GLY A 247 -13.07 20.37 -9.91
N SER A 248 -11.79 20.17 -10.24
CA SER A 248 -10.92 19.19 -9.58
C SER A 248 -10.75 19.47 -8.08
N LYS A 249 -10.62 20.75 -7.67
CA LYS A 249 -10.39 21.13 -6.27
C LYS A 249 -11.52 20.65 -5.35
N ILE A 250 -12.77 20.93 -5.70
CA ILE A 250 -13.93 20.58 -4.88
C ILE A 250 -14.11 19.05 -4.89
N THR A 251 -13.99 18.41 -6.05
CA THR A 251 -14.12 16.96 -6.19
C THR A 251 -13.13 16.22 -5.31
N VAL A 252 -11.85 16.60 -5.33
CA VAL A 252 -10.80 16.01 -4.48
C VAL A 252 -11.07 16.27 -3.01
N ALA A 253 -11.47 17.49 -2.63
CA ALA A 253 -11.79 17.82 -1.24
C ALA A 253 -12.98 17.00 -0.71
N CYS A 254 -14.05 16.86 -1.50
CA CYS A 254 -15.19 16.00 -1.16
C CYS A 254 -14.76 14.52 -1.03
N GLY A 255 -13.92 14.04 -1.95
CA GLY A 255 -13.40 12.68 -1.91
C GLY A 255 -12.59 12.40 -0.63
N LEU A 256 -11.66 13.29 -0.28
CA LEU A 256 -10.89 13.19 0.97
C LEU A 256 -11.80 13.29 2.21
N GLY A 257 -12.82 14.14 2.18
CA GLY A 257 -13.83 14.24 3.23
C GLY A 257 -14.56 12.91 3.44
N LEU A 258 -14.99 12.24 2.36
CA LEU A 258 -15.63 10.92 2.42
C LEU A 258 -14.69 9.84 2.98
N VAL A 259 -13.41 9.85 2.56
CA VAL A 259 -12.40 8.93 3.14
C VAL A 259 -12.27 9.16 4.64
N THR A 260 -12.16 10.42 5.06
CA THR A 260 -12.04 10.78 6.49
C THR A 260 -13.26 10.32 7.28
N ILE A 261 -14.48 10.58 6.79
CA ILE A 261 -15.72 10.14 7.47
C ILE A 261 -15.78 8.61 7.52
N GLY A 262 -15.41 7.93 6.41
CA GLY A 262 -15.33 6.47 6.35
C GLY A 262 -14.39 5.91 7.42
N LEU A 263 -13.18 6.46 7.55
CA LEU A 263 -12.20 6.06 8.55
C LEU A 263 -12.68 6.35 9.98
N LEU A 264 -13.18 7.55 10.24
CA LEU A 264 -13.69 7.92 11.57
C LEU A 264 -14.86 7.02 11.99
N SER A 265 -15.71 6.64 11.04
CA SER A 265 -16.81 5.72 11.34
C SER A 265 -16.33 4.33 11.77
N MET A 266 -15.13 3.90 11.34
CA MET A 266 -14.55 2.60 11.74
C MET A 266 -14.12 2.53 13.20
N VAL A 267 -13.89 3.67 13.86
CA VAL A 267 -13.54 3.73 15.29
C VAL A 267 -14.61 3.07 16.17
N GLY A 268 -15.87 3.05 15.73
CA GLY A 268 -16.98 2.41 16.46
C GLY A 268 -17.16 0.92 16.17
N LEU A 269 -16.25 0.23 15.46
CA LEU A 269 -16.31 -1.20 15.26
C LEU A 269 -15.95 -1.95 16.54
N GLN A 270 -16.72 -3.00 16.84
CA GLN A 270 -16.52 -3.88 17.98
C GLN A 270 -16.25 -5.31 17.49
N VAL A 271 -15.81 -6.19 18.39
CA VAL A 271 -15.45 -7.58 18.08
C VAL A 271 -16.63 -8.36 17.48
N ASP A 272 -17.87 -8.03 17.88
CA ASP A 272 -19.13 -8.64 17.44
C ASP A 272 -19.87 -7.85 16.38
N SER A 273 -19.26 -6.79 15.81
CA SER A 273 -19.90 -5.98 14.78
C SER A 273 -20.26 -6.82 13.56
N PRO A 274 -21.52 -6.78 13.10
CA PRO A 274 -21.93 -7.52 11.90
C PRO A 274 -21.27 -6.95 10.65
N TYR A 275 -21.08 -7.78 9.63
CA TYR A 275 -20.46 -7.35 8.37
C TYR A 275 -21.22 -6.16 7.72
N SER A 276 -22.52 -6.03 7.91
CA SER A 276 -23.29 -4.88 7.43
C SER A 276 -22.75 -3.54 7.89
N ASP A 277 -22.24 -3.49 9.13
CA ASP A 277 -21.66 -2.28 9.71
C ASP A 277 -20.33 -1.91 9.08
N ILE A 278 -19.55 -2.92 8.71
CA ILE A 278 -18.26 -2.73 8.02
C ILE A 278 -18.51 -2.35 6.56
N PHE A 279 -19.50 -2.98 5.93
CA PHE A 279 -19.82 -2.85 4.52
C PHE A 279 -20.05 -1.39 4.08
N TRP A 280 -20.98 -0.66 4.71
CA TRP A 280 -21.26 0.72 4.31
C TRP A 280 -20.07 1.68 4.55
N ARG A 281 -19.28 1.43 5.60
CA ARG A 281 -18.06 2.18 5.92
C ARG A 281 -17.00 1.99 4.83
N LEU A 282 -16.81 0.75 4.38
CA LEU A 282 -15.95 0.43 3.23
C LEU A 282 -16.42 1.09 1.94
N MET A 283 -17.72 1.08 1.67
CA MET A 283 -18.29 1.73 0.47
C MET A 283 -18.05 3.24 0.51
N LEU A 284 -18.24 3.88 1.67
CA LEU A 284 -18.02 5.32 1.84
C LEU A 284 -16.55 5.69 1.59
N MET A 285 -15.63 4.92 2.19
CA MET A 285 -14.19 5.10 2.00
C MET A 285 -13.80 4.90 0.52
N SER A 286 -14.28 3.85 -0.11
CA SER A 286 -14.01 3.54 -1.52
C SER A 286 -14.56 4.61 -2.47
N ALA A 287 -15.75 5.12 -2.22
CA ALA A 287 -16.32 6.22 -2.99
C ALA A 287 -15.46 7.49 -2.90
N GLY A 288 -14.99 7.82 -1.70
CA GLY A 288 -14.07 8.94 -1.48
C GLY A 288 -12.75 8.77 -2.23
N MET A 289 -12.17 7.57 -2.22
CA MET A 289 -10.96 7.25 -2.97
C MET A 289 -11.16 7.36 -4.48
N GLY A 290 -12.27 6.82 -5.00
CA GLY A 290 -12.63 6.94 -6.42
C GLY A 290 -12.78 8.39 -6.87
N LEU A 291 -13.41 9.24 -6.06
CA LEU A 291 -13.56 10.67 -6.33
C LEU A 291 -12.22 11.43 -6.27
N THR A 292 -11.23 10.96 -5.51
CA THR A 292 -9.94 11.64 -5.35
C THR A 292 -8.93 11.19 -6.38
N MET A 293 -8.80 9.89 -6.63
CA MET A 293 -7.67 9.28 -7.33
C MET A 293 -7.53 9.78 -8.78
N ALA A 294 -8.61 9.73 -9.57
CA ALA A 294 -8.54 10.12 -10.97
C ALA A 294 -8.34 11.64 -11.16
N PRO A 295 -9.08 12.54 -10.48
CA PRO A 295 -8.88 13.97 -10.61
C PRO A 295 -7.53 14.47 -10.07
N ALA A 296 -7.01 13.85 -9.00
CA ALA A 296 -5.70 14.18 -8.48
C ALA A 296 -4.60 13.77 -9.47
N THR A 297 -4.67 12.54 -10.02
CA THR A 297 -3.74 12.09 -11.07
C THR A 297 -3.77 13.00 -12.29
N GLU A 298 -4.97 13.36 -12.77
CA GLU A 298 -5.13 14.32 -13.87
C GLU A 298 -4.52 15.69 -13.53
N SER A 299 -4.67 16.15 -12.29
CA SER A 299 -4.10 17.42 -11.83
C SER A 299 -2.57 17.39 -11.78
N VAL A 300 -1.95 16.25 -11.40
CA VAL A 300 -0.50 16.06 -11.49
C VAL A 300 -0.07 16.10 -12.94
N MET A 301 -0.67 15.28 -13.81
CA MET A 301 -0.29 15.17 -15.22
C MET A 301 -0.53 16.47 -16.00
N GLY A 302 -1.66 17.14 -15.77
CA GLY A 302 -2.02 18.41 -16.42
C GLY A 302 -1.24 19.64 -15.93
N SER A 303 -0.45 19.50 -14.86
CA SER A 303 0.44 20.56 -14.38
C SER A 303 1.80 20.58 -15.09
N LEU A 304 2.07 19.58 -15.93
CA LEU A 304 3.34 19.36 -16.60
C LEU A 304 3.20 19.47 -18.11
N PRO A 305 4.26 19.91 -18.81
CA PRO A 305 4.30 19.84 -20.27
C PRO A 305 4.24 18.38 -20.74
N ILE A 306 3.67 18.15 -21.93
CA ILE A 306 3.48 16.79 -22.48
C ILE A 306 4.80 16.01 -22.58
N PHE A 307 5.89 16.66 -22.98
CA PHE A 307 7.20 16.01 -23.08
C PHE A 307 7.79 15.59 -21.72
N LYS A 308 7.25 16.08 -20.59
CA LYS A 308 7.57 15.63 -19.22
C LYS A 308 6.51 14.68 -18.62
N ALA A 309 5.64 14.08 -19.44
CA ALA A 309 4.62 13.16 -18.99
C ALA A 309 5.19 11.94 -18.24
N GLY A 310 6.35 11.43 -18.65
CA GLY A 310 7.07 10.37 -17.95
C GLY A 310 7.45 10.73 -16.51
N VAL A 311 7.94 11.98 -16.30
CA VAL A 311 8.26 12.48 -14.96
C VAL A 311 6.99 12.60 -14.11
N GLY A 312 5.91 13.13 -14.68
CA GLY A 312 4.61 13.24 -13.99
C GLY A 312 4.06 11.88 -13.57
N SER A 313 4.16 10.91 -14.46
CA SER A 313 3.77 9.52 -14.17
C SER A 313 4.62 8.91 -13.07
N ALA A 314 5.94 9.08 -13.12
CA ALA A 314 6.86 8.60 -12.08
C ALA A 314 6.56 9.22 -10.72
N VAL A 315 6.31 10.54 -10.65
CA VAL A 315 5.91 11.20 -9.40
C VAL A 315 4.57 10.67 -8.89
N ASN A 316 3.58 10.53 -9.77
CA ASN A 316 2.27 9.99 -9.40
C ASN A 316 2.37 8.57 -8.81
N ASP A 317 3.18 7.71 -9.41
CA ASP A 317 3.37 6.34 -8.92
C ASP A 317 4.23 6.30 -7.64
N THR A 318 5.27 7.13 -7.55
CA THR A 318 6.08 7.27 -6.33
C THR A 318 5.23 7.75 -5.15
N THR A 319 4.37 8.75 -5.34
CA THR A 319 3.48 9.24 -4.27
C THR A 319 2.50 8.17 -3.78
N ARG A 320 2.00 7.31 -4.68
CA ARG A 320 1.18 6.15 -4.33
C ARG A 320 1.96 5.12 -3.51
N GLN A 321 3.14 4.74 -3.98
CA GLN A 321 3.97 3.73 -3.33
C GLN A 321 4.45 4.21 -1.95
N VAL A 322 4.92 5.45 -1.86
CA VAL A 322 5.35 6.06 -0.59
C VAL A 322 4.16 6.16 0.37
N GLY A 323 3.00 6.64 -0.11
CA GLY A 323 1.78 6.70 0.69
C GLY A 323 1.41 5.32 1.24
N GLY A 324 1.33 4.32 0.37
CA GLY A 324 0.98 2.94 0.75
C GLY A 324 1.97 2.32 1.75
N ALA A 325 3.27 2.45 1.49
CA ALA A 325 4.31 1.92 2.36
C ALA A 325 4.30 2.59 3.75
N LEU A 326 4.18 3.92 3.80
CA LEU A 326 4.03 4.65 5.06
C LEU A 326 2.73 4.28 5.78
N GLY A 327 1.63 4.08 5.05
CA GLY A 327 0.35 3.66 5.63
C GLY A 327 0.46 2.34 6.37
N VAL A 328 1.01 1.32 5.72
CA VAL A 328 1.23 0.00 6.35
C VAL A 328 2.25 0.10 7.50
N ALA A 329 3.36 0.79 7.30
CA ALA A 329 4.42 0.90 8.30
C ALA A 329 3.93 1.61 9.58
N VAL A 330 3.32 2.80 9.45
CA VAL A 330 2.86 3.60 10.59
C VAL A 330 1.70 2.90 11.31
N ILE A 331 0.66 2.51 10.56
CA ILE A 331 -0.53 1.91 11.15
C ILE A 331 -0.20 0.53 11.74
N GLY A 332 0.62 -0.27 11.05
CA GLY A 332 1.11 -1.55 11.55
C GLY A 332 1.95 -1.43 12.82
N SER A 333 2.82 -0.42 12.89
CA SER A 333 3.64 -0.16 14.07
C SER A 333 2.82 0.34 15.26
N VAL A 334 1.81 1.18 15.01
CA VAL A 334 0.88 1.62 16.07
C VAL A 334 0.09 0.43 16.59
N LEU A 335 -0.44 -0.41 15.70
CA LEU A 335 -1.15 -1.64 16.08
C LEU A 335 -0.24 -2.55 16.92
N ALA A 336 0.97 -2.84 16.44
CA ALA A 336 1.92 -3.71 17.15
C ALA A 336 2.29 -3.18 18.53
N THR A 337 2.55 -1.87 18.65
CA THR A 337 2.85 -1.23 19.95
C THR A 337 1.68 -1.30 20.91
N THR A 338 0.47 -0.96 20.43
CA THR A 338 -0.74 -0.94 21.28
C THR A 338 -1.08 -2.35 21.74
N TYR A 339 -1.12 -3.30 20.81
CA TYR A 339 -1.39 -4.70 21.10
C TYR A 339 -0.36 -5.30 22.05
N GLY A 340 0.93 -5.09 21.78
CA GLY A 340 2.01 -5.61 22.65
C GLY A 340 1.94 -5.09 24.08
N ASN A 341 1.63 -3.77 24.25
CA ASN A 341 1.48 -3.17 25.57
C ASN A 341 0.26 -3.72 26.32
N GLN A 342 -0.89 -3.86 25.65
CA GLN A 342 -2.11 -4.39 26.26
C GLN A 342 -1.94 -5.86 26.68
N ILE A 343 -1.48 -6.70 25.78
CA ILE A 343 -1.23 -8.12 26.07
C ILE A 343 -0.16 -8.30 27.14
N GLY A 344 0.94 -7.53 27.08
CA GLY A 344 1.99 -7.59 28.10
C GLY A 344 1.48 -7.21 29.50
N GLY A 345 0.68 -6.13 29.58
CA GLY A 345 0.03 -5.72 30.82
C GLY A 345 -0.94 -6.76 31.36
N PHE A 346 -1.77 -7.34 30.47
CA PHE A 346 -2.73 -8.39 30.83
C PHE A 346 -2.02 -9.66 31.33
N LEU A 347 -1.03 -10.17 30.60
CA LEU A 347 -0.27 -11.38 31.00
C LEU A 347 0.47 -11.19 32.33
N SER A 348 1.03 -9.98 32.56
CA SER A 348 1.67 -9.64 33.82
C SER A 348 0.68 -9.63 35.00
N GLY A 349 -0.55 -9.18 34.74
CA GLY A 349 -1.64 -9.13 35.72
C GLY A 349 -2.17 -10.51 36.14
N LEU A 350 -2.02 -11.53 35.26
CA LEU A 350 -2.43 -12.91 35.58
C LEU A 350 -1.51 -13.61 36.61
N GLY A 351 -0.31 -13.07 36.88
CA GLY A 351 0.64 -13.65 37.82
C GLY A 351 1.15 -15.05 37.46
N LEU A 352 1.02 -15.45 36.19
CA LEU A 352 1.43 -16.75 35.71
C LEU A 352 2.95 -16.81 35.50
N PRO A 353 3.64 -17.89 35.89
CA PRO A 353 5.07 -18.05 35.65
C PRO A 353 5.36 -18.42 34.19
N LEU A 354 5.07 -17.46 33.28
CA LEU A 354 5.29 -17.67 31.86
C LEU A 354 6.77 -17.43 31.50
N PRO A 355 7.37 -18.27 30.62
CA PRO A 355 8.68 -17.99 30.07
C PRO A 355 8.67 -16.65 29.31
N GLN A 356 9.72 -15.83 29.48
CA GLN A 356 9.82 -14.53 28.84
C GLN A 356 9.65 -14.61 27.30
N ALA A 357 10.22 -15.65 26.67
CA ALA A 357 10.05 -15.90 25.24
C ALA A 357 8.59 -16.14 24.83
N ALA A 358 7.76 -16.73 25.71
CA ALA A 358 6.34 -16.93 25.44
C ALA A 358 5.57 -15.60 25.53
N VAL A 359 5.91 -14.76 26.49
CA VAL A 359 5.33 -13.42 26.64
C VAL A 359 5.70 -12.53 25.44
N GLU A 360 6.97 -12.50 25.04
CA GLU A 360 7.44 -11.77 23.86
C GLU A 360 6.76 -12.27 22.58
N SER A 361 6.61 -13.59 22.42
CA SER A 361 5.91 -14.15 21.25
C SER A 361 4.44 -13.74 21.24
N ALA A 362 3.78 -13.75 22.38
CA ALA A 362 2.39 -13.35 22.53
C ALA A 362 2.19 -11.85 22.24
N GLN A 363 3.10 -10.99 22.70
CA GLN A 363 3.09 -9.56 22.42
C GLN A 363 3.27 -9.22 20.92
N ASN A 364 3.93 -10.10 20.19
CA ASN A 364 4.25 -9.88 18.78
C ASN A 364 3.19 -10.42 17.82
N SER A 365 2.31 -11.31 18.26
CA SER A 365 1.35 -11.96 17.35
C SER A 365 0.15 -12.57 18.06
N ILE A 366 -1.06 -12.24 17.59
CA ILE A 366 -2.30 -12.92 17.95
C ILE A 366 -2.22 -14.42 17.63
N GLY A 367 -1.60 -14.77 16.50
CA GLY A 367 -1.38 -16.17 16.11
C GLY A 367 -0.52 -16.95 17.10
N ALA A 368 0.50 -16.32 17.70
CA ALA A 368 1.32 -16.94 18.74
C ALA A 368 0.53 -17.20 20.04
N ILE A 369 -0.45 -16.35 20.35
CA ILE A 369 -1.37 -16.60 21.46
C ILE A 369 -2.26 -17.79 21.14
N LYS A 370 -2.99 -17.75 20.02
CA LYS A 370 -3.98 -18.77 19.66
C LYS A 370 -3.37 -20.16 19.44
N ASN A 371 -2.23 -20.22 18.77
CA ASN A 371 -1.59 -21.49 18.38
C ASN A 371 -0.46 -21.94 19.32
N GLY A 372 0.00 -21.07 20.21
CA GLY A 372 1.11 -21.35 21.11
C GLY A 372 0.74 -21.27 22.59
N LEU A 373 0.36 -20.08 23.07
CA LEU A 373 0.14 -19.85 24.50
C LEU A 373 -1.14 -20.48 25.02
N VAL A 374 -2.26 -20.32 24.31
CA VAL A 374 -3.57 -20.88 24.73
C VAL A 374 -3.55 -22.40 24.86
N PRO A 375 -3.06 -23.19 23.88
CA PRO A 375 -2.94 -24.63 24.05
C PRO A 375 -2.05 -25.03 25.23
N ARG A 376 -0.93 -24.36 25.45
CA ARG A 376 -0.04 -24.64 26.58
C ARG A 376 -0.69 -24.38 27.94
N LEU A 377 -1.47 -23.30 28.06
CA LEU A 377 -2.23 -23.00 29.29
C LEU A 377 -3.27 -24.11 29.54
N GLN A 378 -3.93 -24.62 28.50
CA GLN A 378 -4.87 -25.70 28.60
C GLN A 378 -4.20 -27.02 29.04
N GLU A 379 -3.03 -27.34 28.48
CA GLU A 379 -2.22 -28.51 28.88
C GLU A 379 -1.77 -28.45 30.35
N MET A 380 -1.52 -27.24 30.87
CA MET A 380 -1.19 -27.01 32.28
C MET A 380 -2.41 -27.01 33.21
N GLY A 381 -3.61 -27.29 32.70
CA GLY A 381 -4.84 -27.29 33.48
C GLY A 381 -5.41 -25.89 33.79
N LEU A 382 -4.88 -24.84 33.13
CA LEU A 382 -5.25 -23.45 33.33
C LEU A 382 -6.28 -22.97 32.25
N SER A 383 -7.37 -23.74 32.11
CA SER A 383 -8.36 -23.52 31.05
C SER A 383 -9.10 -22.16 31.16
N GLU A 384 -9.33 -21.68 32.40
CA GLU A 384 -9.95 -20.39 32.61
C GLU A 384 -9.03 -19.24 32.16
N GLN A 385 -7.73 -19.27 32.51
CA GLN A 385 -6.73 -18.32 32.08
C GLN A 385 -6.51 -18.39 30.58
N ALA A 386 -6.54 -19.60 29.98
CA ALA A 386 -6.49 -19.77 28.54
C ALA A 386 -7.66 -19.10 27.83
N ALA A 387 -8.87 -19.21 28.37
CA ALA A 387 -10.06 -18.52 27.84
C ALA A 387 -9.94 -17.01 27.97
N MET A 388 -9.47 -16.49 29.12
CA MET A 388 -9.23 -15.06 29.34
C MET A 388 -8.19 -14.51 28.38
N VAL A 389 -7.04 -15.19 28.20
CA VAL A 389 -5.97 -14.80 27.27
C VAL A 389 -6.47 -14.79 25.82
N ASN A 390 -7.29 -15.76 25.45
CA ASN A 390 -7.87 -15.81 24.10
C ASN A 390 -8.89 -14.69 23.86
N ALA A 391 -9.66 -14.31 24.86
CA ALA A 391 -10.62 -13.21 24.79
C ALA A 391 -9.92 -11.85 24.67
N GLU A 392 -8.86 -11.64 25.45
CA GLU A 392 -8.08 -10.37 25.41
C GLU A 392 -7.30 -10.23 24.10
N ALA A 393 -6.87 -11.34 23.49
CA ALA A 393 -6.15 -11.32 22.21
C ALA A 393 -7.02 -10.98 21.00
N ASN A 394 -8.34 -11.06 21.12
CA ASN A 394 -9.29 -10.75 20.05
C ASN A 394 -9.76 -9.30 20.11
#